data_b6d7c019441556d4d263ab57d3d0542c
#
_entry.id   b6d7c019441556d4d263ab57d3d0542c
#
_cell.length_a   1.000
_cell.length_b   1.000
_cell.length_c   1.000
_cell.angle_alpha   90.00
_cell.angle_beta   90.00
_cell.angle_gamma   90.00
#
_symmetry.space_group_name_H-M   'P 1'
#
loop_
_entity.id
_entity.type
_entity.pdbx_description
1 polymer ?
#
loop_
_entity_poly.entity_id
_entity_poly.type
_entity_poly.pdbx_seq_one_letter_code
_entity_poly.pdbx_strand_id
1 'polypeptide(L)'
;MTTMRLGESELEPTRVILGAWAFGGWMWGGQSEEDSLQAVETSLAAGIRAIDTAPVYGFGRSEEIVGKAIRGRREEVLIFTKCGLRWDRDDGELRFVSHGPDGSQQPIYYNLKPDSIREECEASLTRLGIDCIDLYQVHWPDPRHSLDDAFGEMVKLRDEGKVRYLGACNLSVEQLETAREAGFIVSCQPQYNLLDRSIESEILPWCRENGVGVIPYSPMGRGLLTGKISATHEYPPSDHRSKLPDFQPGRRETILAALAEIEPICLERGVTLGNLAVAWVLSQPGVTAALVGARNARQAKENAAALEVCLDEREEHAIRKVFEVLD
;
A
#
# COMPACT_ATOMS: atom_id res chain seq x y z
N MET A 1 13.79 -16.24 -3.66
CA MET A 1 12.88 -15.08 -3.82
C MET A 1 13.69 -13.82 -4.02
N THR A 2 13.25 -12.95 -4.90
CA THR A 2 14.00 -11.75 -5.24
C THR A 2 13.66 -10.63 -4.25
N THR A 3 14.62 -10.19 -3.45
CA THR A 3 14.58 -8.93 -2.71
C THR A 3 15.12 -7.82 -3.58
N MET A 4 14.77 -6.58 -3.25
CA MET A 4 15.32 -5.40 -3.92
C MET A 4 15.54 -4.29 -2.90
N ARG A 5 16.68 -3.65 -2.96
CA ARG A 5 17.02 -2.54 -2.08
C ARG A 5 16.05 -1.37 -2.27
N LEU A 6 15.49 -0.87 -1.18
CA LEU A 6 14.53 0.24 -1.20
C LEU A 6 15.27 1.58 -1.18
N GLY A 7 15.41 2.18 -2.36
CA GLY A 7 16.12 3.45 -2.50
C GLY A 7 17.53 3.41 -1.93
N GLU A 8 17.95 4.50 -1.30
CA GLU A 8 19.26 4.62 -0.66
C GLU A 8 19.25 4.13 0.81
N SER A 9 18.54 3.00 1.09
CA SER A 9 18.47 2.39 2.43
C SER A 9 19.13 1.02 2.46
N GLU A 10 19.22 0.41 3.65
CA GLU A 10 19.58 -1.00 3.84
C GLU A 10 18.35 -1.92 3.87
N LEU A 11 17.16 -1.38 3.63
CA LEU A 11 15.95 -2.19 3.59
C LEU A 11 15.89 -2.97 2.28
N GLU A 12 15.76 -4.29 2.38
CA GLU A 12 15.63 -5.19 1.23
C GLU A 12 14.32 -5.99 1.30
N PRO A 13 13.17 -5.36 1.11
CA PRO A 13 11.90 -6.07 1.07
C PRO A 13 11.87 -7.05 -0.10
N THR A 14 11.08 -8.12 0.02
CA THR A 14 10.65 -8.90 -1.13
C THR A 14 9.87 -8.01 -2.10
N ARG A 15 9.95 -8.29 -3.40
CA ARG A 15 9.26 -7.48 -4.42
C ARG A 15 7.74 -7.46 -4.30
N VAL A 16 7.14 -8.40 -3.57
CA VAL A 16 5.77 -8.33 -3.06
C VAL A 16 5.83 -8.03 -1.56
N ILE A 17 5.12 -6.99 -1.13
CA ILE A 17 4.95 -6.57 0.27
C ILE A 17 3.51 -6.85 0.66
N LEU A 18 3.26 -7.43 1.83
CA LEU A 18 1.91 -7.66 2.33
C LEU A 18 1.26 -6.33 2.76
N GLY A 19 0.21 -5.92 2.06
CA GLY A 19 -0.61 -4.77 2.44
C GLY A 19 -1.69 -5.16 3.46
N ALA A 20 -1.69 -4.54 4.62
CA ALA A 20 -2.57 -4.87 5.74
C ALA A 20 -3.82 -3.98 5.87
N TRP A 21 -4.16 -3.17 4.87
CA TRP A 21 -5.32 -2.26 4.97
C TRP A 21 -6.62 -2.99 5.31
N ALA A 22 -6.87 -4.13 4.66
CA ALA A 22 -8.09 -4.90 4.89
C ALA A 22 -8.18 -5.53 6.30
N PHE A 23 -7.07 -5.69 7.03
CA PHE A 23 -7.04 -6.32 8.36
C PHE A 23 -7.84 -5.52 9.39
N GLY A 24 -7.87 -4.20 9.26
CA GLY A 24 -8.72 -3.35 10.08
C GLY A 24 -10.23 -3.56 9.86
N GLY A 25 -10.64 -4.24 8.77
CA GLY A 25 -12.04 -4.43 8.39
C GLY A 25 -12.73 -3.15 7.89
N TRP A 26 -12.16 -2.01 8.20
CA TRP A 26 -12.67 -0.68 7.85
C TRP A 26 -12.61 -0.46 6.33
N MET A 27 -13.73 0.01 5.75
CA MET A 27 -13.90 0.26 4.30
C MET A 27 -13.83 -1.00 3.40
N TRP A 28 -13.77 -2.21 3.98
CA TRP A 28 -13.69 -3.49 3.26
C TRP A 28 -14.84 -4.44 3.55
N GLY A 29 -15.93 -3.97 4.17
CA GLY A 29 -17.09 -4.80 4.52
C GLY A 29 -16.83 -5.78 5.67
N GLY A 30 -15.85 -5.47 6.55
CA GLY A 30 -15.44 -6.33 7.66
C GLY A 30 -14.31 -7.29 7.33
N GLN A 31 -13.65 -7.82 8.37
CA GLN A 31 -12.53 -8.77 8.28
C GLN A 31 -12.42 -9.59 9.57
N SER A 32 -12.20 -10.89 9.43
CA SER A 32 -11.88 -11.78 10.53
C SER A 32 -10.42 -11.58 10.99
N GLU A 33 -10.21 -11.53 12.32
CA GLU A 33 -8.84 -11.50 12.88
C GLU A 33 -8.09 -12.79 12.56
N GLU A 34 -8.75 -13.95 12.68
CA GLU A 34 -8.15 -15.25 12.38
C GLU A 34 -7.67 -15.33 10.93
N ASP A 35 -8.52 -14.93 9.96
CA ASP A 35 -8.13 -14.88 8.55
C ASP A 35 -6.95 -13.94 8.30
N SER A 36 -6.89 -12.82 9.01
CA SER A 36 -5.80 -11.85 8.91
C SER A 36 -4.48 -12.42 9.44
N LEU A 37 -4.53 -13.09 10.60
CA LEU A 37 -3.37 -13.78 11.17
C LEU A 37 -2.86 -14.89 10.24
N GLN A 38 -3.77 -15.70 9.68
CA GLN A 38 -3.42 -16.74 8.70
C GLN A 38 -2.84 -16.15 7.41
N ALA A 39 -3.32 -14.97 6.97
CA ALA A 39 -2.75 -14.28 5.81
C ALA A 39 -1.30 -13.84 6.06
N VAL A 40 -0.99 -13.30 7.25
CA VAL A 40 0.38 -12.96 7.63
C VAL A 40 1.26 -14.20 7.69
N GLU A 41 0.83 -15.23 8.42
CA GLU A 41 1.60 -16.48 8.56
C GLU A 41 1.91 -17.11 7.20
N THR A 42 0.91 -17.20 6.32
CA THR A 42 1.06 -17.74 4.97
C THR A 42 2.01 -16.88 4.12
N SER A 43 1.92 -15.55 4.22
CA SER A 43 2.82 -14.64 3.52
C SER A 43 4.27 -14.83 3.96
N LEU A 44 4.52 -14.91 5.26
CA LEU A 44 5.86 -15.14 5.81
C LEU A 44 6.40 -16.53 5.44
N ALA A 45 5.56 -17.58 5.52
CA ALA A 45 5.92 -18.93 5.09
C ALA A 45 6.24 -18.99 3.59
N ALA A 46 5.54 -18.18 2.77
CA ALA A 46 5.85 -18.01 1.35
C ALA A 46 7.04 -17.08 1.08
N GLY A 47 7.75 -16.62 2.11
CA GLY A 47 9.00 -15.85 2.02
C GLY A 47 8.82 -14.35 1.85
N ILE A 48 7.62 -13.79 1.92
CA ILE A 48 7.40 -12.34 1.98
C ILE A 48 7.98 -11.83 3.30
N ARG A 49 8.79 -10.75 3.25
CA ARG A 49 9.56 -10.25 4.40
C ARG A 49 9.23 -8.81 4.78
N ALA A 50 8.17 -8.22 4.22
CA ALA A 50 7.72 -6.89 4.57
C ALA A 50 6.20 -6.83 4.70
N ILE A 51 5.71 -6.07 5.69
CA ILE A 51 4.29 -5.80 5.92
C ILE A 51 4.11 -4.28 5.98
N ASP A 52 3.17 -3.76 5.19
CA ASP A 52 2.77 -2.35 5.20
C ASP A 52 1.39 -2.21 5.87
N THR A 53 1.31 -1.36 6.89
CA THR A 53 0.11 -1.03 7.63
C THR A 53 -0.06 0.48 7.81
N ALA A 54 -1.02 0.93 8.60
CA ALA A 54 -1.20 2.32 9.05
C ALA A 54 -2.08 2.38 10.30
N PRO A 55 -1.91 3.41 11.15
CA PRO A 55 -2.75 3.64 12.34
C PRO A 55 -4.24 3.76 11.99
N VAL A 56 -4.57 4.49 10.91
CA VAL A 56 -5.95 4.72 10.47
C VAL A 56 -6.66 3.45 9.99
N TYR A 57 -5.95 2.36 9.67
CA TYR A 57 -6.53 1.12 9.17
C TYR A 57 -7.31 0.38 10.27
N GLY A 58 -8.62 0.65 10.33
CA GLY A 58 -9.49 0.14 11.37
C GLY A 58 -9.18 0.71 12.76
N PHE A 59 -8.68 1.97 12.77
CA PHE A 59 -8.49 2.73 14.02
C PHE A 59 -7.52 2.04 14.99
N GLY A 60 -6.37 1.62 14.46
CA GLY A 60 -5.31 0.90 15.18
C GLY A 60 -5.37 -0.62 15.05
N ARG A 61 -6.54 -1.19 14.70
CA ARG A 61 -6.73 -2.65 14.68
C ARG A 61 -5.77 -3.38 13.74
N SER A 62 -5.46 -2.81 12.56
CA SER A 62 -4.52 -3.43 11.64
C SER A 62 -3.12 -3.59 12.25
N GLU A 63 -2.62 -2.55 12.94
CA GLU A 63 -1.33 -2.61 13.63
C GLU A 63 -1.33 -3.61 14.78
N GLU A 64 -2.42 -3.71 15.57
CA GLU A 64 -2.57 -4.72 16.62
C GLU A 64 -2.52 -6.16 16.08
N ILE A 65 -3.20 -6.41 14.95
CA ILE A 65 -3.19 -7.73 14.30
C ILE A 65 -1.79 -8.05 13.78
N VAL A 66 -1.13 -7.11 13.12
CA VAL A 66 0.26 -7.27 12.66
C VAL A 66 1.18 -7.54 13.85
N GLY A 67 1.08 -6.76 14.93
CA GLY A 67 1.86 -6.95 16.15
C GLY A 67 1.68 -8.34 16.78
N LYS A 68 0.44 -8.85 16.82
CA LYS A 68 0.17 -10.23 17.27
C LYS A 68 0.84 -11.27 16.37
N ALA A 69 0.75 -11.09 15.05
CA ALA A 69 1.26 -12.04 14.07
C ALA A 69 2.79 -12.15 14.04
N ILE A 70 3.50 -11.05 14.33
CA ILE A 70 4.97 -11.00 14.30
C ILE A 70 5.63 -11.26 15.67
N ARG A 71 4.84 -11.53 16.70
CA ARG A 71 5.37 -11.77 18.05
C ARG A 71 6.35 -12.94 18.06
N GLY A 72 7.56 -12.70 18.57
CA GLY A 72 8.64 -13.68 18.63
C GLY A 72 9.39 -13.89 17.31
N ARG A 73 9.06 -13.13 16.26
CA ARG A 73 9.72 -13.22 14.95
C ARG A 73 9.95 -11.85 14.28
N ARG A 74 10.07 -10.79 15.11
CA ARG A 74 10.27 -9.39 14.67
C ARG A 74 11.43 -9.24 13.69
N GLU A 75 12.52 -9.94 13.90
CA GLU A 75 13.74 -9.87 13.09
C GLU A 75 13.58 -10.51 11.69
N GLU A 76 12.52 -11.25 11.46
CA GLU A 76 12.23 -11.87 10.17
C GLU A 76 11.47 -10.93 9.22
N VAL A 77 10.95 -9.78 9.72
CA VAL A 77 9.94 -8.97 9.02
C VAL A 77 10.28 -7.49 9.09
N LEU A 78 10.26 -6.82 7.95
CA LEU A 78 10.29 -5.36 7.87
C LEU A 78 8.87 -4.80 8.09
N ILE A 79 8.73 -3.85 8.98
CA ILE A 79 7.45 -3.20 9.32
C ILE A 79 7.43 -1.78 8.79
N PHE A 80 6.47 -1.52 7.91
CA PHE A 80 6.19 -0.20 7.34
C PHE A 80 4.86 0.29 7.88
N THR A 81 4.85 1.51 8.44
CA THR A 81 3.62 2.16 8.86
C THR A 81 3.64 3.65 8.53
N LYS A 82 2.61 4.39 8.92
CA LYS A 82 2.39 5.74 8.41
C LYS A 82 1.95 6.69 9.51
N CYS A 83 1.90 8.01 9.21
CA CYS A 83 1.34 9.05 10.07
C CYS A 83 0.55 10.09 9.28
N GLY A 84 -0.16 10.95 9.99
CA GLY A 84 -0.81 12.13 9.45
C GLY A 84 -2.28 11.95 9.06
N LEU A 85 -2.90 10.81 9.40
CA LEU A 85 -4.35 10.62 9.32
C LEU A 85 -4.90 10.23 10.69
N ARG A 86 -5.55 11.19 11.35
CA ARG A 86 -6.05 11.05 12.72
C ARG A 86 -7.57 10.86 12.76
N TRP A 87 -8.00 10.00 13.68
CA TRP A 87 -9.42 9.78 14.02
C TRP A 87 -9.71 10.09 15.49
N ASP A 88 -8.67 10.27 16.28
CA ASP A 88 -8.66 10.45 17.74
C ASP A 88 -8.27 11.87 18.17
N ARG A 89 -8.01 12.77 17.20
CA ARG A 89 -7.78 14.22 17.35
C ARG A 89 -8.59 14.98 16.31
N ASP A 90 -9.09 16.14 16.66
CA ASP A 90 -9.94 17.02 15.83
C ASP A 90 -9.29 18.39 15.52
N ASP A 91 -8.02 18.56 15.88
CA ASP A 91 -7.27 19.80 15.68
C ASP A 91 -6.57 19.90 14.30
N GLY A 92 -6.85 18.94 13.41
CA GLY A 92 -6.43 18.92 12.01
C GLY A 92 -7.49 19.45 11.04
N GLU A 93 -7.23 19.30 9.73
CA GLU A 93 -8.23 19.56 8.70
C GLU A 93 -9.06 18.31 8.41
N LEU A 94 -10.40 18.44 8.40
CA LEU A 94 -11.28 17.33 8.11
C LEU A 94 -11.07 16.81 6.68
N ARG A 95 -10.63 15.57 6.54
CA ARG A 95 -10.49 14.91 5.25
C ARG A 95 -11.81 14.34 4.74
N PHE A 96 -12.47 13.52 5.55
CA PHE A 96 -13.79 12.94 5.29
C PHE A 96 -14.38 12.34 6.57
N VAL A 97 -15.68 12.06 6.54
CA VAL A 97 -16.36 11.32 7.61
C VAL A 97 -16.57 9.88 7.15
N SER A 98 -16.12 8.95 7.96
CA SER A 98 -16.31 7.51 7.79
C SER A 98 -17.25 6.94 8.84
N HIS A 99 -17.27 5.61 8.99
CA HIS A 99 -18.03 4.93 10.03
C HIS A 99 -17.08 4.06 10.86
N GLY A 100 -17.21 4.16 12.17
CA GLY A 100 -16.53 3.29 13.13
C GLY A 100 -17.07 1.85 13.09
N PRO A 101 -16.43 0.94 13.84
CA PRO A 101 -16.85 -0.46 13.93
C PRO A 101 -18.29 -0.65 14.46
N ASP A 102 -18.76 0.29 15.26
CA ASP A 102 -20.12 0.35 15.85
C ASP A 102 -21.14 1.06 14.94
N GLY A 103 -20.72 1.50 13.74
CA GLY A 103 -21.54 2.25 12.80
C GLY A 103 -21.66 3.75 13.10
N SER A 104 -21.04 4.26 14.17
CA SER A 104 -21.00 5.69 14.49
C SER A 104 -20.23 6.47 13.42
N GLN A 105 -20.52 7.77 13.30
CA GLN A 105 -19.72 8.65 12.43
C GLN A 105 -18.31 8.80 13.02
N GLN A 106 -17.31 8.54 12.19
CA GLN A 106 -15.91 8.67 12.55
C GLN A 106 -15.22 9.64 11.60
N PRO A 107 -15.03 10.89 11.99
CA PRO A 107 -14.27 11.86 11.18
C PRO A 107 -12.79 11.48 11.12
N ILE A 108 -12.19 11.69 9.96
CA ILE A 108 -10.76 11.49 9.72
C ILE A 108 -10.16 12.84 9.34
N TYR A 109 -9.10 13.22 10.02
CA TYR A 109 -8.43 14.50 9.84
C TYR A 109 -7.02 14.33 9.29
N TYR A 110 -6.59 15.25 8.42
CA TYR A 110 -5.16 15.46 8.18
C TYR A 110 -4.54 16.10 9.41
N ASN A 111 -3.39 15.62 9.84
CA ASN A 111 -2.66 16.24 10.95
C ASN A 111 -1.17 15.88 10.90
N LEU A 112 -0.38 16.74 10.28
CA LEU A 112 1.09 16.62 10.23
C LEU A 112 1.78 17.55 11.24
N LYS A 113 1.11 17.95 12.33
CA LYS A 113 1.78 18.65 13.43
C LYS A 113 2.87 17.76 14.04
N PRO A 114 4.02 18.33 14.41
CA PRO A 114 5.11 17.58 15.04
C PRO A 114 4.69 16.75 16.26
N ASP A 115 3.89 17.32 17.16
CA ASP A 115 3.37 16.62 18.34
C ASP A 115 2.43 15.46 17.97
N SER A 116 1.58 15.64 16.95
CA SER A 116 0.70 14.58 16.46
C SER A 116 1.49 13.42 15.84
N ILE A 117 2.52 13.71 15.04
CA ILE A 117 3.38 12.70 14.41
C ILE A 117 4.09 11.86 15.48
N ARG A 118 4.61 12.50 16.53
CA ARG A 118 5.25 11.82 17.66
C ARG A 118 4.29 10.90 18.39
N GLU A 119 3.11 11.40 18.75
CA GLU A 119 2.05 10.59 19.39
C GLU A 119 1.65 9.39 18.54
N GLU A 120 1.45 9.58 17.23
CA GLU A 120 1.14 8.48 16.30
C GLU A 120 2.25 7.43 16.27
N CYS A 121 3.50 7.85 16.18
CA CYS A 121 4.65 6.95 16.17
C CYS A 121 4.70 6.09 17.44
N GLU A 122 4.61 6.71 18.62
CA GLU A 122 4.66 6.02 19.91
C GLU A 122 3.47 5.08 20.12
N ALA A 123 2.29 5.51 19.69
CA ALA A 123 1.11 4.66 19.69
C ALA A 123 1.23 3.48 18.72
N SER A 124 1.82 3.68 17.52
CA SER A 124 2.08 2.61 16.55
C SER A 124 3.09 1.59 17.09
N LEU A 125 4.19 2.03 17.69
CA LEU A 125 5.15 1.15 18.37
C LEU A 125 4.47 0.28 19.44
N THR A 126 3.59 0.90 20.24
CA THR A 126 2.82 0.20 21.28
C THR A 126 1.87 -0.85 20.69
N ARG A 127 1.07 -0.50 19.65
CA ARG A 127 0.11 -1.43 19.02
C ARG A 127 0.82 -2.58 18.31
N LEU A 128 1.94 -2.30 17.64
CA LEU A 128 2.77 -3.29 16.96
C LEU A 128 3.58 -4.15 17.95
N GLY A 129 3.80 -3.67 19.18
CA GLY A 129 4.63 -4.35 20.18
C GLY A 129 6.10 -4.44 19.79
N ILE A 130 6.63 -3.38 19.17
CA ILE A 130 8.02 -3.27 18.70
C ILE A 130 8.67 -1.98 19.21
N ASP A 131 9.99 -1.96 19.27
CA ASP A 131 10.76 -0.79 19.73
C ASP A 131 11.17 0.14 18.58
N CYS A 132 11.18 -0.36 17.34
CA CYS A 132 11.60 0.40 16.17
C CYS A 132 10.81 0.01 14.91
N ILE A 133 10.32 1.01 14.17
CA ILE A 133 9.67 0.90 12.87
C ILE A 133 10.74 0.94 11.78
N ASP A 134 10.69 0.02 10.80
CA ASP A 134 11.68 0.00 9.72
C ASP A 134 11.48 1.14 8.71
N LEU A 135 10.23 1.45 8.33
CA LEU A 135 9.89 2.56 7.45
C LEU A 135 8.68 3.30 7.97
N TYR A 136 8.85 4.59 8.27
CA TYR A 136 7.78 5.47 8.74
C TYR A 136 7.46 6.51 7.66
N GLN A 137 6.18 6.63 7.28
CA GLN A 137 5.79 7.33 6.07
C GLN A 137 4.73 8.41 6.36
N VAL A 138 4.87 9.61 5.78
CA VAL A 138 3.75 10.54 5.66
C VAL A 138 2.70 9.88 4.77
N HIS A 139 1.46 9.70 5.28
CA HIS A 139 0.39 8.98 4.56
C HIS A 139 -0.24 9.81 3.45
N TRP A 140 -0.47 11.10 3.73
CA TRP A 140 -1.00 12.09 2.79
C TRP A 140 -0.43 13.47 3.15
N PRO A 141 -0.27 14.37 2.17
CA PRO A 141 0.08 15.75 2.47
C PRO A 141 -1.04 16.41 3.29
N ASP A 142 -0.66 17.25 4.23
CA ASP A 142 -1.58 18.05 5.02
C ASP A 142 -1.65 19.47 4.41
N PRO A 143 -2.84 19.97 4.05
CA PRO A 143 -2.96 21.30 3.44
C PRO A 143 -2.65 22.46 4.39
N ARG A 144 -2.55 22.21 5.71
CA ARG A 144 -2.37 23.23 6.75
C ARG A 144 -1.00 23.25 7.39
N HIS A 145 -0.25 22.15 7.31
CA HIS A 145 1.04 22.00 7.96
C HIS A 145 2.14 21.69 6.96
N SER A 146 3.31 22.30 7.16
CA SER A 146 4.44 22.13 6.25
C SER A 146 5.05 20.74 6.31
N LEU A 147 5.54 20.25 5.18
CA LEU A 147 6.30 19.01 5.14
C LEU A 147 7.67 19.15 5.85
N ASP A 148 8.28 20.35 5.86
CA ASP A 148 9.52 20.61 6.57
C ASP A 148 9.38 20.34 8.08
N ASP A 149 8.33 20.87 8.72
CA ASP A 149 8.06 20.64 10.15
C ASP A 149 7.75 19.17 10.42
N ALA A 150 6.97 18.53 9.54
CA ALA A 150 6.61 17.12 9.65
C ALA A 150 7.85 16.23 9.57
N PHE A 151 8.66 16.37 8.51
CA PHE A 151 9.89 15.59 8.36
C PHE A 151 10.95 15.97 9.38
N GLY A 152 10.99 17.23 9.85
CA GLY A 152 11.84 17.64 10.95
C GLY A 152 11.56 16.86 12.25
N GLU A 153 10.29 16.55 12.53
CA GLU A 153 9.94 15.67 13.67
C GLU A 153 10.24 14.21 13.40
N MET A 154 9.98 13.72 12.18
CA MET A 154 10.30 12.34 11.80
C MET A 154 11.82 12.08 11.87
N VAL A 155 12.66 13.05 11.55
CA VAL A 155 14.13 12.98 11.73
C VAL A 155 14.49 12.82 13.20
N LYS A 156 13.87 13.57 14.11
CA LYS A 156 14.10 13.40 15.56
C LYS A 156 13.72 12.00 16.02
N LEU A 157 12.58 11.46 15.57
CA LEU A 157 12.16 10.08 15.87
C LEU A 157 13.17 9.04 15.35
N ARG A 158 13.76 9.29 14.19
CA ARG A 158 14.85 8.46 13.64
C ARG A 158 16.09 8.55 14.52
N ASP A 159 16.49 9.73 14.90
CA ASP A 159 17.68 9.97 15.73
C ASP A 159 17.51 9.41 17.15
N GLU A 160 16.26 9.32 17.63
CA GLU A 160 15.87 8.61 18.88
C GLU A 160 15.84 7.08 18.71
N GLY A 161 16.01 6.55 17.50
CA GLY A 161 15.98 5.11 17.20
C GLY A 161 14.58 4.49 17.16
N LYS A 162 13.51 5.30 17.17
CA LYS A 162 12.12 4.84 17.08
C LYS A 162 11.73 4.42 15.68
N VAL A 163 12.38 5.01 14.65
CA VAL A 163 12.19 4.66 13.23
C VAL A 163 13.55 4.55 12.55
N ARG A 164 13.71 3.66 11.55
CA ARG A 164 14.98 3.50 10.83
C ARG A 164 15.06 4.40 9.60
N TYR A 165 14.03 4.40 8.79
CA TYR A 165 13.98 5.15 7.52
C TYR A 165 12.66 5.89 7.38
N LEU A 166 12.70 6.97 6.60
CA LEU A 166 11.56 7.84 6.32
C LEU A 166 11.08 7.65 4.89
N GLY A 167 9.78 7.81 4.67
CA GLY A 167 9.15 7.73 3.37
C GLY A 167 7.93 8.61 3.25
N ALA A 168 7.33 8.62 2.07
CA ALA A 168 6.15 9.41 1.79
C ALA A 168 5.17 8.66 0.89
N CYS A 169 3.88 8.92 1.10
CA CYS A 169 2.80 8.43 0.24
C CYS A 169 2.04 9.61 -0.37
N ASN A 170 1.61 9.45 -1.63
CA ASN A 170 0.69 10.38 -2.27
C ASN A 170 1.16 11.85 -2.37
N LEU A 171 2.45 12.07 -2.47
CA LEU A 171 3.05 13.40 -2.66
C LEU A 171 3.29 13.67 -4.15
N SER A 172 3.16 14.96 -4.55
CA SER A 172 3.63 15.46 -5.85
C SER A 172 5.16 15.50 -5.90
N VAL A 173 5.74 15.68 -7.10
CA VAL A 173 7.20 15.82 -7.24
C VAL A 173 7.74 16.97 -6.41
N GLU A 174 7.11 18.15 -6.44
CA GLU A 174 7.50 19.30 -5.61
C GLU A 174 7.50 18.97 -4.10
N GLN A 175 6.48 18.24 -3.65
CA GLN A 175 6.38 17.80 -2.26
C GLN A 175 7.43 16.72 -1.92
N LEU A 176 7.77 15.85 -2.86
CA LEU A 176 8.83 14.86 -2.69
C LEU A 176 10.21 15.52 -2.60
N GLU A 177 10.46 16.59 -3.36
CA GLU A 177 11.67 17.41 -3.24
C GLU A 177 11.80 17.99 -1.84
N THR A 178 10.74 18.66 -1.35
CA THR A 178 10.69 19.19 0.02
C THR A 178 10.94 18.09 1.06
N ALA A 179 10.26 16.95 0.93
CA ALA A 179 10.40 15.84 1.86
C ALA A 179 11.83 15.24 1.87
N ARG A 180 12.46 15.18 0.68
CA ARG A 180 13.84 14.67 0.54
C ARG A 180 14.86 15.63 1.17
N GLU A 181 14.70 16.93 0.97
CA GLU A 181 15.57 17.94 1.57
C GLU A 181 15.44 17.97 3.09
N ALA A 182 14.21 17.92 3.62
CA ALA A 182 13.92 18.01 5.05
C ALA A 182 14.25 16.72 5.82
N GLY A 183 14.05 15.53 5.22
CA GLY A 183 14.10 14.26 5.97
C GLY A 183 14.91 13.14 5.32
N PHE A 184 15.40 13.29 4.10
CA PHE A 184 16.08 12.24 3.35
C PHE A 184 15.21 10.98 3.23
N ILE A 185 14.11 11.09 2.49
CA ILE A 185 13.20 9.97 2.25
C ILE A 185 13.84 8.90 1.36
N VAL A 186 13.59 7.64 1.68
CA VAL A 186 14.09 6.48 0.90
C VAL A 186 13.00 5.82 0.06
N SER A 187 11.72 6.17 0.28
CA SER A 187 10.60 5.57 -0.43
C SER A 187 9.50 6.55 -0.80
N CYS A 188 8.85 6.28 -1.94
CA CYS A 188 7.61 6.88 -2.39
C CYS A 188 6.56 5.77 -2.57
N GLN A 189 5.36 5.97 -1.98
CA GLN A 189 4.24 5.02 -2.03
C GLN A 189 3.03 5.64 -2.73
N PRO A 190 2.95 5.65 -4.06
CA PRO A 190 1.82 6.13 -4.84
C PRO A 190 0.82 5.02 -5.18
N GLN A 191 -0.37 5.36 -5.69
CA GLN A 191 -1.21 4.41 -6.41
C GLN A 191 -0.60 4.11 -7.79
N TYR A 192 -0.59 2.81 -8.18
CA TYR A 192 -0.15 2.44 -9.52
C TYR A 192 -0.66 1.05 -9.92
N ASN A 193 -1.28 0.95 -11.06
CA ASN A 193 -1.78 -0.28 -11.67
C ASN A 193 -2.15 -0.03 -13.14
N LEU A 194 -2.66 -1.03 -13.84
CA LEU A 194 -3.06 -0.95 -15.25
C LEU A 194 -4.17 0.09 -15.54
N LEU A 195 -4.96 0.50 -14.53
CA LEU A 195 -6.05 1.48 -14.65
C LEU A 195 -5.64 2.89 -14.18
N ASP A 196 -4.52 3.02 -13.50
CA ASP A 196 -4.00 4.31 -13.02
C ASP A 196 -2.48 4.31 -13.21
N ARG A 197 -2.05 4.99 -14.25
CA ARG A 197 -0.64 5.09 -14.69
C ARG A 197 -0.11 6.52 -14.56
N SER A 198 -0.80 7.37 -13.83
CA SER A 198 -0.49 8.81 -13.69
C SER A 198 0.94 9.11 -13.22
N ILE A 199 1.55 8.18 -12.45
CA ILE A 199 2.91 8.36 -11.93
C ILE A 199 4.03 8.20 -12.96
N GLU A 200 3.73 7.65 -14.15
CA GLU A 200 4.74 7.33 -15.17
C GLU A 200 5.40 8.58 -15.75
N SER A 201 4.67 9.70 -15.82
CA SER A 201 5.15 10.92 -16.45
C SER A 201 6.13 11.73 -15.59
N GLU A 202 6.00 11.71 -14.27
CA GLU A 202 6.77 12.57 -13.38
C GLU A 202 7.35 11.84 -12.16
N ILE A 203 6.52 11.14 -11.38
CA ILE A 203 6.95 10.55 -10.10
C ILE A 203 7.96 9.43 -10.29
N LEU A 204 7.72 8.47 -11.21
CA LEU A 204 8.67 7.38 -11.47
C LEU A 204 10.02 7.88 -11.99
N PRO A 205 10.09 8.79 -13.00
CA PRO A 205 11.34 9.39 -13.42
C PRO A 205 12.08 10.10 -12.29
N TRP A 206 11.38 10.96 -11.54
CA TRP A 206 11.98 11.69 -10.42
C TRP A 206 12.55 10.75 -9.35
N CYS A 207 11.80 9.72 -8.94
CA CYS A 207 12.26 8.76 -7.94
C CYS A 207 13.53 8.03 -8.39
N ARG A 208 13.60 7.62 -9.67
CA ARG A 208 14.79 6.98 -10.25
C ARG A 208 16.01 7.89 -10.22
N GLU A 209 15.85 9.16 -10.59
CA GLU A 209 16.93 10.15 -10.64
C GLU A 209 17.44 10.51 -9.24
N ASN A 210 16.57 10.42 -8.23
CA ASN A 210 16.87 10.81 -6.87
C ASN A 210 17.14 9.64 -5.90
N GLY A 211 17.25 8.40 -6.40
CA GLY A 211 17.55 7.23 -5.57
C GLY A 211 16.45 6.87 -4.58
N VAL A 212 15.19 7.27 -4.85
CA VAL A 212 14.02 6.96 -4.02
C VAL A 212 13.32 5.71 -4.56
N GLY A 213 13.13 4.69 -3.72
CA GLY A 213 12.45 3.46 -4.10
C GLY A 213 10.93 3.66 -4.20
N VAL A 214 10.31 3.07 -5.23
CA VAL A 214 8.85 3.17 -5.40
C VAL A 214 8.19 1.85 -4.98
N ILE A 215 7.23 1.94 -4.05
CA ILE A 215 6.46 0.81 -3.51
C ILE A 215 4.96 1.06 -3.69
N PRO A 216 4.41 0.94 -4.91
CA PRO A 216 3.05 1.35 -5.19
C PRO A 216 2.00 0.47 -4.49
N TYR A 217 0.88 1.09 -4.12
CA TYR A 217 -0.28 0.40 -3.60
C TYR A 217 -1.36 0.14 -4.66
N SER A 218 -2.27 -0.78 -4.37
CA SER A 218 -3.38 -1.21 -5.25
C SER A 218 -2.95 -1.74 -6.62
N PRO A 219 -1.91 -2.59 -6.76
CA PRO A 219 -1.45 -3.11 -8.05
C PRO A 219 -2.52 -3.94 -8.77
N MET A 220 -3.48 -4.51 -8.04
CA MET A 220 -4.63 -5.25 -8.58
C MET A 220 -5.90 -4.41 -8.72
N GLY A 221 -5.83 -3.06 -8.71
CA GLY A 221 -7.00 -2.19 -8.80
C GLY A 221 -8.06 -2.52 -7.73
N ARG A 222 -7.66 -2.69 -6.47
CA ARG A 222 -8.53 -3.11 -5.34
C ARG A 222 -9.29 -4.42 -5.59
N GLY A 223 -8.68 -5.32 -6.36
CA GLY A 223 -9.22 -6.63 -6.71
C GLY A 223 -9.93 -6.69 -8.06
N LEU A 224 -10.20 -5.57 -8.72
CA LEU A 224 -10.89 -5.55 -10.02
C LEU A 224 -10.07 -6.27 -11.10
N LEU A 225 -8.76 -6.04 -11.13
CA LEU A 225 -7.84 -6.66 -12.09
C LEU A 225 -7.59 -8.16 -11.85
N THR A 226 -8.23 -8.76 -10.85
CA THR A 226 -8.18 -10.23 -10.67
C THR A 226 -9.16 -10.98 -11.58
N GLY A 227 -10.10 -10.29 -12.22
CA GLY A 227 -11.19 -10.90 -13.00
C GLY A 227 -12.23 -11.66 -12.16
N LYS A 228 -12.09 -11.69 -10.82
CA LYS A 228 -13.00 -12.44 -9.92
C LYS A 228 -14.26 -11.67 -9.55
N ILE A 229 -14.34 -10.37 -9.87
CA ILE A 229 -15.48 -9.51 -9.60
C ILE A 229 -16.35 -9.48 -10.83
N SER A 230 -17.55 -10.06 -10.77
CA SER A 230 -18.48 -10.08 -11.90
C SER A 230 -19.05 -8.69 -12.21
N ALA A 231 -19.56 -8.52 -13.43
CA ALA A 231 -20.20 -7.28 -13.86
C ALA A 231 -21.41 -6.88 -12.97
N THR A 232 -22.09 -7.88 -12.40
CA THR A 232 -23.29 -7.70 -11.56
C THR A 232 -23.00 -7.73 -10.07
N HIS A 233 -21.72 -7.78 -9.65
CA HIS A 233 -21.38 -7.83 -8.23
C HIS A 233 -21.82 -6.54 -7.52
N GLU A 234 -22.51 -6.69 -6.40
CA GLU A 234 -22.94 -5.58 -5.54
C GLU A 234 -22.08 -5.52 -4.29
N TYR A 235 -21.68 -4.32 -3.93
CA TYR A 235 -20.92 -4.06 -2.71
C TYR A 235 -21.83 -3.49 -1.62
N PRO A 236 -21.66 -3.91 -0.36
CA PRO A 236 -22.37 -3.25 0.74
C PRO A 236 -21.95 -1.77 0.83
N PRO A 237 -22.82 -0.88 1.33
CA PRO A 237 -22.49 0.56 1.47
C PRO A 237 -21.26 0.84 2.34
N SER A 238 -20.91 -0.08 3.23
CA SER A 238 -19.70 -0.02 4.07
C SER A 238 -18.39 -0.36 3.33
N ASP A 239 -18.48 -0.91 2.11
CA ASP A 239 -17.33 -1.17 1.26
C ASP A 239 -17.09 0.03 0.35
N HIS A 240 -15.91 0.64 0.45
CA HIS A 240 -15.58 1.85 -0.32
C HIS A 240 -15.63 1.66 -1.83
N ARG A 241 -15.46 0.42 -2.33
CA ARG A 241 -15.52 0.09 -3.75
C ARG A 241 -16.86 0.42 -4.39
N SER A 242 -17.95 0.40 -3.59
CA SER A 242 -19.29 0.79 -4.05
C SER A 242 -19.37 2.21 -4.63
N LYS A 243 -18.43 3.09 -4.26
CA LYS A 243 -18.40 4.51 -4.64
C LYS A 243 -17.33 4.84 -5.69
N LEU A 244 -16.45 3.89 -6.02
CA LEU A 244 -15.34 4.14 -6.93
C LEU A 244 -15.78 4.07 -8.40
N PRO A 245 -15.28 4.98 -9.27
CA PRO A 245 -15.66 5.03 -10.69
C PRO A 245 -15.46 3.70 -11.43
N ASP A 246 -14.31 3.03 -11.26
CA ASP A 246 -14.01 1.77 -11.95
C ASP A 246 -14.93 0.62 -11.56
N PHE A 247 -15.62 0.73 -10.42
CA PHE A 247 -16.55 -0.28 -9.92
C PHE A 247 -18.00 -0.01 -10.32
N GLN A 248 -18.28 1.11 -11.00
CA GLN A 248 -19.63 1.42 -11.47
C GLN A 248 -19.98 0.61 -12.74
N PRO A 249 -21.28 0.33 -12.96
CA PRO A 249 -21.74 -0.27 -14.20
C PRO A 249 -21.25 0.49 -15.45
N GLY A 250 -21.03 -0.21 -16.55
CA GLY A 250 -20.44 0.35 -17.78
C GLY A 250 -18.91 0.36 -17.73
N ARG A 251 -18.31 1.10 -16.82
CA ARG A 251 -16.84 1.15 -16.68
C ARG A 251 -16.29 -0.22 -16.26
N ARG A 252 -16.94 -0.89 -15.32
CA ARG A 252 -16.53 -2.23 -14.85
C ARG A 252 -16.61 -3.26 -15.98
N GLU A 253 -17.66 -3.28 -16.78
CA GLU A 253 -17.80 -4.18 -17.94
C GLU A 253 -16.70 -3.94 -18.96
N THR A 254 -16.33 -2.68 -19.23
CA THR A 254 -15.22 -2.35 -20.12
C THR A 254 -13.89 -2.89 -19.61
N ILE A 255 -13.63 -2.77 -18.31
CA ILE A 255 -12.41 -3.31 -17.68
C ILE A 255 -12.40 -4.84 -17.75
N LEU A 256 -13.54 -5.50 -17.49
CA LEU A 256 -13.64 -6.96 -17.60
C LEU A 256 -13.42 -7.45 -19.04
N ALA A 257 -13.88 -6.71 -20.05
CA ALA A 257 -13.60 -7.01 -21.45
C ALA A 257 -12.10 -6.89 -21.76
N ALA A 258 -11.42 -5.85 -21.27
CA ALA A 258 -9.98 -5.70 -21.41
C ALA A 258 -9.20 -6.85 -20.73
N LEU A 259 -9.64 -7.29 -19.54
CA LEU A 259 -9.04 -8.44 -18.87
C LEU A 259 -9.18 -9.74 -19.69
N ALA A 260 -10.31 -9.93 -20.37
CA ALA A 260 -10.52 -11.11 -21.24
C ALA A 260 -9.54 -11.12 -22.43
N GLU A 261 -9.10 -9.97 -22.94
CA GLU A 261 -8.10 -9.88 -24.00
C GLU A 261 -6.71 -10.34 -23.57
N ILE A 262 -6.33 -10.16 -22.29
CA ILE A 262 -5.03 -10.60 -21.76
C ILE A 262 -5.07 -11.97 -21.07
N GLU A 263 -6.25 -12.57 -20.89
CA GLU A 263 -6.41 -13.90 -20.27
C GLU A 263 -5.61 -15.01 -21.00
N PRO A 264 -5.47 -15.03 -22.34
CA PRO A 264 -4.62 -15.99 -23.03
C PRO A 264 -3.18 -16.02 -22.52
N ILE A 265 -2.60 -14.87 -22.14
CA ILE A 265 -1.25 -14.80 -21.55
C ILE A 265 -1.22 -15.54 -20.21
N CYS A 266 -2.28 -15.38 -19.39
CA CYS A 266 -2.40 -16.09 -18.13
C CYS A 266 -2.48 -17.60 -18.31
N LEU A 267 -3.28 -18.07 -19.29
CA LEU A 267 -3.44 -19.49 -19.59
C LEU A 267 -2.14 -20.13 -20.08
N GLU A 268 -1.40 -19.46 -20.97
CA GLU A 268 -0.12 -19.94 -21.48
C GLU A 268 0.92 -20.09 -20.37
N ARG A 269 0.92 -19.16 -19.42
CA ARG A 269 1.87 -19.14 -18.29
C ARG A 269 1.41 -19.94 -17.06
N GLY A 270 0.15 -20.36 -17.00
CA GLY A 270 -0.43 -21.03 -15.83
C GLY A 270 -0.55 -20.12 -14.60
N VAL A 271 -0.78 -18.81 -14.81
CA VAL A 271 -0.89 -17.79 -13.74
C VAL A 271 -2.28 -17.15 -13.72
N THR A 272 -2.62 -16.44 -12.65
CA THR A 272 -3.89 -15.70 -12.56
C THR A 272 -3.75 -14.27 -13.11
N LEU A 273 -4.88 -13.66 -13.49
CA LEU A 273 -4.92 -12.24 -13.86
C LEU A 273 -4.36 -11.34 -12.75
N GLY A 274 -4.63 -11.68 -11.49
CA GLY A 274 -4.05 -10.96 -10.33
C GLY A 274 -2.52 -11.05 -10.28
N ASN A 275 -1.95 -12.24 -10.56
CA ASN A 275 -0.50 -12.40 -10.64
C ASN A 275 0.08 -11.60 -11.82
N LEU A 276 -0.59 -11.62 -12.96
CA LEU A 276 -0.19 -10.88 -14.15
C LEU A 276 -0.18 -9.36 -13.88
N ALA A 277 -1.23 -8.84 -13.25
CA ALA A 277 -1.34 -7.42 -12.88
C ALA A 277 -0.22 -6.99 -11.92
N VAL A 278 0.10 -7.80 -10.91
CA VAL A 278 1.21 -7.53 -9.98
C VAL A 278 2.55 -7.60 -10.72
N ALA A 279 2.77 -8.62 -11.55
CA ALA A 279 4.00 -8.78 -12.33
C ALA A 279 4.23 -7.61 -13.28
N TRP A 280 3.14 -7.11 -13.92
CA TRP A 280 3.23 -5.93 -14.78
C TRP A 280 3.66 -4.67 -14.01
N VAL A 281 3.13 -4.44 -12.81
CA VAL A 281 3.60 -3.33 -11.96
C VAL A 281 5.06 -3.51 -11.58
N LEU A 282 5.47 -4.74 -11.24
CA LEU A 282 6.84 -5.06 -10.87
C LEU A 282 7.84 -4.97 -12.03
N SER A 283 7.42 -5.10 -13.28
CA SER A 283 8.29 -4.96 -14.45
C SER A 283 8.58 -3.49 -14.79
N GLN A 284 7.79 -2.55 -14.27
CA GLN A 284 7.97 -1.15 -14.64
C GLN A 284 9.26 -0.55 -14.07
N PRO A 285 10.05 0.18 -14.89
CA PRO A 285 11.32 0.77 -14.47
C PRO A 285 11.16 1.74 -13.29
N GLY A 286 11.87 1.51 -12.19
CA GLY A 286 11.82 2.33 -10.99
C GLY A 286 10.93 1.77 -9.88
N VAL A 287 10.09 0.77 -10.16
CA VAL A 287 9.30 0.08 -9.13
C VAL A 287 10.18 -0.90 -8.35
N THR A 288 10.31 -0.69 -7.05
CA THR A 288 11.08 -1.55 -6.14
C THR A 288 10.29 -2.78 -5.72
N ALA A 289 9.07 -2.58 -5.24
CA ALA A 289 8.17 -3.66 -4.79
C ALA A 289 6.72 -3.19 -4.89
N ALA A 290 5.76 -4.11 -4.90
CA ALA A 290 4.33 -3.81 -4.94
C ALA A 290 3.64 -4.20 -3.62
N LEU A 291 2.76 -3.33 -3.12
CA LEU A 291 1.94 -3.58 -1.94
C LEU A 291 0.69 -4.35 -2.33
N VAL A 292 0.62 -5.61 -1.93
CA VAL A 292 -0.45 -6.52 -2.33
C VAL A 292 -1.27 -6.96 -1.11
N GLY A 293 -2.54 -6.57 -1.07
CA GLY A 293 -3.45 -6.93 0.02
C GLY A 293 -3.87 -8.41 -0.03
N ALA A 294 -3.94 -9.06 1.14
CA ALA A 294 -4.52 -10.39 1.30
C ALA A 294 -5.47 -10.39 2.49
N ARG A 295 -6.64 -11.02 2.35
CA ARG A 295 -7.64 -11.12 3.41
C ARG A 295 -7.68 -12.50 4.10
N ASN A 296 -6.97 -13.48 3.55
CA ASN A 296 -6.86 -14.84 4.07
C ASN A 296 -5.66 -15.58 3.48
N ALA A 297 -5.36 -16.77 4.01
CA ALA A 297 -4.24 -17.60 3.59
C ALA A 297 -4.21 -17.92 2.08
N ARG A 298 -5.39 -18.19 1.47
CA ARG A 298 -5.48 -18.50 0.03
C ARG A 298 -5.01 -17.32 -0.82
N GLN A 299 -5.47 -16.09 -0.50
CA GLN A 299 -5.04 -14.88 -1.21
C GLN A 299 -3.55 -14.59 -0.98
N ALA A 300 -3.06 -14.77 0.24
CA ALA A 300 -1.64 -14.59 0.56
C ALA A 300 -0.75 -15.50 -0.29
N LYS A 301 -1.11 -16.80 -0.39
CA LYS A 301 -0.41 -17.76 -1.24
C LYS A 301 -0.47 -17.40 -2.73
N GLU A 302 -1.64 -16.98 -3.21
CA GLU A 302 -1.84 -16.55 -4.60
C GLU A 302 -0.99 -15.30 -4.93
N ASN A 303 -0.96 -14.31 -4.02
CA ASN A 303 -0.17 -13.10 -4.20
C ASN A 303 1.33 -13.38 -4.24
N ALA A 304 1.83 -14.29 -3.40
CA ALA A 304 3.24 -14.68 -3.39
C ALA A 304 3.68 -15.31 -4.72
N ALA A 305 2.79 -16.00 -5.42
CA ALA A 305 3.09 -16.60 -6.72
C ALA A 305 3.40 -15.55 -7.81
N ALA A 306 3.01 -14.28 -7.63
CA ALA A 306 3.38 -13.21 -8.55
C ALA A 306 4.89 -12.96 -8.60
N LEU A 307 5.66 -13.35 -7.58
CA LEU A 307 7.12 -13.25 -7.54
C LEU A 307 7.83 -14.12 -8.57
N GLU A 308 7.17 -15.17 -9.05
CA GLU A 308 7.71 -16.11 -10.04
C GLU A 308 7.34 -15.71 -11.49
N VAL A 309 6.54 -14.66 -11.67
CA VAL A 309 6.07 -14.21 -12.98
C VAL A 309 7.02 -13.15 -13.52
N CYS A 310 7.77 -13.49 -14.57
CA CYS A 310 8.61 -12.56 -15.31
C CYS A 310 7.99 -12.33 -16.68
N LEU A 311 7.55 -11.11 -16.97
CA LEU A 311 7.03 -10.72 -18.27
C LEU A 311 8.19 -10.41 -19.22
N ASP A 312 8.04 -10.76 -20.48
CA ASP A 312 8.92 -10.25 -21.52
C ASP A 312 8.39 -8.91 -22.09
N GLU A 313 9.21 -8.19 -22.86
CA GLU A 313 8.85 -6.88 -23.44
C GLU A 313 7.61 -6.95 -24.35
N ARG A 314 7.40 -8.07 -25.04
CA ARG A 314 6.24 -8.27 -25.91
C ARG A 314 4.95 -8.39 -25.11
N GLU A 315 4.99 -9.13 -24.02
CA GLU A 315 3.86 -9.30 -23.12
C GLU A 315 3.52 -8.01 -22.39
N GLU A 316 4.55 -7.32 -21.86
CA GLU A 316 4.36 -6.01 -21.23
C GLU A 316 3.69 -5.02 -22.18
N HIS A 317 4.18 -4.95 -23.42
CA HIS A 317 3.59 -4.08 -24.44
C HIS A 317 2.16 -4.50 -24.80
N ALA A 318 1.89 -5.79 -24.96
CA ALA A 318 0.54 -6.30 -25.28
C ALA A 318 -0.46 -5.96 -24.15
N ILE A 319 -0.05 -6.18 -22.88
CA ILE A 319 -0.88 -5.84 -21.72
C ILE A 319 -1.13 -4.33 -21.68
N ARG A 320 -0.09 -3.50 -21.79
CA ARG A 320 -0.21 -2.04 -21.78
C ARG A 320 -1.19 -1.54 -22.84
N LYS A 321 -1.05 -2.02 -24.08
CA LYS A 321 -1.87 -1.60 -25.20
C LYS A 321 -3.38 -1.84 -24.99
N VAL A 322 -3.75 -2.94 -24.35
CA VAL A 322 -5.15 -3.26 -24.05
C VAL A 322 -5.75 -2.24 -23.07
N PHE A 323 -4.96 -1.75 -22.12
CA PHE A 323 -5.44 -0.78 -21.11
C PHE A 323 -5.28 0.69 -21.53
N GLU A 324 -4.48 1.01 -22.55
CA GLU A 324 -4.34 2.39 -23.06
C GLU A 324 -5.66 2.96 -23.61
N VAL A 325 -6.55 2.13 -24.09
CA VAL A 325 -7.86 2.57 -24.57
C VAL A 325 -8.86 2.89 -23.45
N LEU A 326 -8.46 2.65 -22.20
CA LEU A 326 -9.28 2.90 -21.01
C LEU A 326 -8.92 4.20 -20.29
N ASP A 327 -7.84 4.86 -20.68
CA ASP A 327 -7.33 6.13 -20.12
C ASP A 327 -8.22 7.33 -20.41
#